data_82341ab37decac75298d92321e981382
#
_entry.id   82341ab37decac75298d92321e981382
#
_cell.length_a   1.000
_cell.length_b   1.000
_cell.length_c   1.000
_cell.angle_alpha   90.00
_cell.angle_beta   90.00
_cell.angle_gamma   90.00
#
_symmetry.space_group_name_H-M   'P 1'
#
loop_
_entity.id
_entity.type
_entity.pdbx_description
1 polymer ?
#
loop_
_entity_poly.entity_id
_entity_poly.type
_entity_poly.pdbx_seq_one_letter_code
_entity_poly.pdbx_strand_id
1 'polypeptide(L)'
;MKDLNSDEIKEYLSNFPKCVNYVFREIGLGEITTAQKYLAQDLEKAYKREEYLIIEQFRGLGKSLITSIFVLWILAKNRDLKVLVVSGTDTKAKNFVRFCFMVMSKTYLFKFLAPDRRGGARTSTQSFDVRGAKPAQDPSLRSLGITGTITSARANIIIADDIETKKNARTANQRQNLLEITTEFEALLTAGAKQFICYLGTRHHMDSIYHRIREERKYKHIITPVLFPRNKQEVEAYRGLLSPHIYQRLKDNPSLYGQPVDERFPLEEIEKKRLGMGKTAFEMQFMLRVPTDKERFPLSLDDVLITRFKINYGLVNMVVGNKRGGVLEIKGMRPEDNYNYYRNIGIDTKSDFTILSIDPSGRGADLFSYSVISTVSGRFFIHKVDGLEGGYSDENLTQIIRDCKKFKVRVVVIEDNFGDGIVGALLYKIMEKINYRVHIEGIKNTKNKIERIITTLEPLFNQHRIIFHERVIKDSNRIYEDIGIEHSLIYQISYLELGGELEHDDCLDSLEIGIKYLSDFISRGTAKHEISSLNREIIRQGKEKGANIGYRGVTFKR
;
A
#
# COMPACT_ATOMS: atom_id res chain seq x y z
N MET A 1 -25.14 -37.54 4.49
CA MET A 1 -24.87 -37.39 3.03
C MET A 1 -26.02 -38.07 2.28
N LYS A 2 -26.75 -37.33 1.47
CA LYS A 2 -27.76 -37.92 0.57
C LYS A 2 -27.01 -38.61 -0.59
N ASP A 3 -27.34 -39.87 -0.84
CA ASP A 3 -26.78 -40.58 -2.00
C ASP A 3 -27.34 -39.95 -3.26
N LEU A 4 -26.46 -39.65 -4.21
CA LEU A 4 -26.79 -39.11 -5.52
C LEU A 4 -26.98 -40.23 -6.51
N ASN A 5 -27.99 -40.13 -7.35
CA ASN A 5 -28.14 -41.04 -8.48
C ASN A 5 -27.20 -40.67 -9.64
N SER A 6 -27.08 -41.54 -10.65
CA SER A 6 -26.16 -41.37 -11.76
C SER A 6 -26.43 -40.11 -12.58
N ASP A 7 -27.67 -39.68 -12.69
CA ASP A 7 -28.06 -38.51 -13.48
C ASP A 7 -27.77 -37.19 -12.72
N GLU A 8 -28.02 -37.17 -11.42
CA GLU A 8 -27.62 -36.05 -10.55
C GLU A 8 -26.10 -35.84 -10.58
N ILE A 9 -25.31 -36.92 -10.53
CA ILE A 9 -23.83 -36.82 -10.62
C ILE A 9 -23.43 -36.22 -11.98
N LYS A 10 -24.02 -36.70 -13.09
CA LYS A 10 -23.76 -36.16 -14.44
C LYS A 10 -24.13 -34.68 -14.53
N GLU A 11 -25.25 -34.27 -13.92
CA GLU A 11 -25.70 -32.89 -13.92
C GLU A 11 -24.68 -31.99 -13.21
N TYR A 12 -24.24 -32.34 -12.01
CA TYR A 12 -23.24 -31.57 -11.28
C TYR A 12 -21.88 -31.54 -11.97
N LEU A 13 -21.45 -32.61 -12.59
CA LEU A 13 -20.22 -32.66 -13.36
C LEU A 13 -20.31 -31.90 -14.71
N SER A 14 -21.50 -31.68 -15.25
CA SER A 14 -21.69 -30.89 -16.48
C SER A 14 -21.73 -29.37 -16.22
N ASN A 15 -22.10 -28.95 -14.99
CA ASN A 15 -22.30 -27.55 -14.61
C ASN A 15 -21.56 -27.21 -13.32
N PHE A 16 -20.45 -26.51 -13.43
CA PHE A 16 -19.59 -26.22 -12.29
C PHE A 16 -20.25 -25.34 -11.23
N PRO A 17 -20.99 -24.24 -11.55
CA PRO A 17 -21.76 -23.49 -10.55
C PRO A 17 -22.71 -24.35 -9.72
N LYS A 18 -23.44 -25.27 -10.33
CA LYS A 18 -24.32 -26.20 -9.59
C LYS A 18 -23.51 -27.14 -8.70
N CYS A 19 -22.37 -27.61 -9.17
CA CYS A 19 -21.44 -28.43 -8.39
C CYS A 19 -20.94 -27.68 -7.15
N VAL A 20 -20.51 -26.41 -7.29
CA VAL A 20 -20.07 -25.60 -6.16
C VAL A 20 -21.20 -25.39 -5.14
N ASN A 21 -22.42 -25.09 -5.60
CA ASN A 21 -23.57 -24.91 -4.72
C ASN A 21 -23.91 -26.19 -3.94
N TYR A 22 -23.87 -27.34 -4.60
CA TYR A 22 -24.04 -28.63 -3.94
C TYR A 22 -22.98 -28.86 -2.86
N VAL A 23 -21.69 -28.65 -3.19
CA VAL A 23 -20.60 -28.85 -2.23
C VAL A 23 -20.74 -27.90 -1.04
N PHE A 24 -21.07 -26.63 -1.26
CA PHE A 24 -21.23 -25.65 -0.18
C PHE A 24 -22.32 -26.08 0.81
N ARG A 25 -23.46 -26.55 0.32
CA ARG A 25 -24.53 -27.08 1.15
C ARG A 25 -24.09 -28.29 1.98
N GLU A 26 -23.43 -29.27 1.35
CA GLU A 26 -22.99 -30.50 2.03
C GLU A 26 -21.92 -30.25 3.08
N ILE A 27 -21.06 -29.25 2.90
CA ILE A 27 -20.04 -28.91 3.90
C ILE A 27 -20.51 -27.87 4.95
N GLY A 28 -21.77 -27.42 4.86
CA GLY A 28 -22.39 -26.54 5.85
C GLY A 28 -22.13 -25.04 5.63
N LEU A 29 -21.75 -24.62 4.41
CA LEU A 29 -21.54 -23.21 4.06
C LEU A 29 -22.78 -22.50 3.50
N GLY A 30 -23.90 -23.21 3.36
CA GLY A 30 -25.12 -22.70 2.76
C GLY A 30 -25.08 -22.64 1.23
N GLU A 31 -25.80 -21.70 0.63
CA GLU A 31 -25.82 -21.50 -0.82
C GLU A 31 -24.72 -20.54 -1.26
N ILE A 32 -24.26 -20.71 -2.50
CA ILE A 32 -23.30 -19.78 -3.09
C ILE A 32 -23.97 -18.44 -3.39
N THR A 33 -23.27 -17.35 -3.15
CA THR A 33 -23.73 -16.01 -3.50
C THR A 33 -23.68 -15.78 -5.02
N THR A 34 -24.35 -14.70 -5.46
CA THR A 34 -24.32 -14.29 -6.88
C THR A 34 -22.89 -14.07 -7.37
N ALA A 35 -22.03 -13.41 -6.57
CA ALA A 35 -20.64 -13.16 -6.92
C ALA A 35 -19.81 -14.45 -7.00
N GLN A 36 -20.05 -15.41 -6.09
CA GLN A 36 -19.40 -16.73 -6.12
C GLN A 36 -19.84 -17.57 -7.32
N LYS A 37 -21.11 -17.45 -7.70
CA LYS A 37 -21.65 -18.08 -8.92
C LYS A 37 -20.95 -17.55 -10.18
N TYR A 38 -20.70 -16.23 -10.25
CA TYR A 38 -19.98 -15.64 -11.37
C TYR A 38 -18.53 -16.14 -11.47
N LEU A 39 -17.82 -16.21 -10.34
CA LEU A 39 -16.50 -16.82 -10.31
C LEU A 39 -16.52 -18.25 -10.87
N ALA A 40 -17.46 -19.07 -10.43
CA ALA A 40 -17.58 -20.45 -10.92
C ALA A 40 -17.89 -20.50 -12.43
N GLN A 41 -18.73 -19.61 -12.94
CA GLN A 41 -19.04 -19.51 -14.37
C GLN A 41 -17.82 -19.08 -15.19
N ASP A 42 -17.04 -18.11 -14.70
CA ASP A 42 -15.85 -17.62 -15.41
C ASP A 42 -14.77 -18.71 -15.48
N LEU A 43 -14.54 -19.47 -14.39
CA LEU A 43 -13.62 -20.62 -14.37
C LEU A 43 -14.06 -21.71 -15.33
N GLU A 44 -15.34 -22.11 -15.30
CA GLU A 44 -15.88 -23.14 -16.20
C GLU A 44 -15.76 -22.74 -17.67
N LYS A 45 -16.12 -21.49 -18.00
CA LYS A 45 -16.09 -20.95 -19.35
C LYS A 45 -14.68 -20.90 -19.91
N ALA A 46 -13.73 -20.38 -19.14
CA ALA A 46 -12.33 -20.28 -19.55
C ALA A 46 -11.71 -21.69 -19.74
N TYR A 47 -11.95 -22.61 -18.80
CA TYR A 47 -11.48 -23.99 -18.91
C TYR A 47 -12.03 -24.72 -20.12
N LYS A 48 -13.34 -24.55 -20.42
CA LYS A 48 -13.98 -25.17 -21.61
C LYS A 48 -13.40 -24.61 -22.91
N ARG A 49 -13.04 -23.33 -22.95
CA ARG A 49 -12.48 -22.64 -24.13
C ARG A 49 -10.96 -22.73 -24.25
N GLU A 50 -10.30 -23.30 -23.25
CA GLU A 50 -8.84 -23.33 -23.15
C GLU A 50 -8.20 -21.94 -23.16
N GLU A 51 -8.93 -20.94 -22.63
CA GLU A 51 -8.46 -19.55 -22.47
C GLU A 51 -7.68 -19.41 -21.16
N TYR A 52 -6.42 -19.01 -21.20
CA TYR A 52 -5.67 -18.67 -19.98
C TYR A 52 -6.26 -17.45 -19.31
N LEU A 53 -6.35 -17.49 -17.99
CA LEU A 53 -7.22 -16.59 -17.24
C LEU A 53 -6.50 -15.94 -16.04
N ILE A 54 -6.72 -14.64 -15.86
CA ILE A 54 -6.37 -13.90 -14.64
C ILE A 54 -7.68 -13.42 -14.01
N ILE A 55 -7.90 -13.75 -12.74
CA ILE A 55 -9.06 -13.30 -11.97
C ILE A 55 -8.56 -12.55 -10.75
N GLU A 56 -8.77 -11.24 -10.73
CA GLU A 56 -8.63 -10.44 -9.51
C GLU A 56 -9.99 -10.26 -8.86
N GLN A 57 -10.09 -10.61 -7.57
CA GLN A 57 -11.33 -10.47 -6.81
C GLN A 57 -11.03 -9.99 -5.40
N PHE A 58 -11.98 -9.25 -4.83
CA PHE A 58 -11.85 -8.72 -3.50
C PHE A 58 -11.62 -9.80 -2.42
N ARG A 59 -11.00 -9.40 -1.35
CA ARG A 59 -10.66 -10.30 -0.24
C ARG A 59 -11.91 -10.78 0.49
N GLY A 60 -12.02 -12.12 0.68
CA GLY A 60 -13.16 -12.74 1.38
C GLY A 60 -14.22 -13.34 0.45
N LEU A 61 -14.12 -13.23 -0.88
CA LEU A 61 -15.08 -13.86 -1.80
C LEU A 61 -15.09 -15.39 -1.70
N GLY A 62 -13.96 -16.02 -1.32
CA GLY A 62 -13.84 -17.47 -1.24
C GLY A 62 -13.14 -18.09 -2.46
N LYS A 63 -12.26 -17.34 -3.14
CA LYS A 63 -11.50 -17.77 -4.32
C LYS A 63 -10.90 -19.16 -4.16
N SER A 64 -10.00 -19.33 -3.20
CA SER A 64 -9.26 -20.60 -2.99
C SER A 64 -10.17 -21.78 -2.71
N LEU A 65 -11.30 -21.52 -2.03
CA LEU A 65 -12.31 -22.53 -1.73
C LEU A 65 -12.98 -23.06 -3.02
N ILE A 66 -13.48 -22.14 -3.84
CA ILE A 66 -14.15 -22.47 -5.11
C ILE A 66 -13.15 -23.12 -6.07
N THR A 67 -11.89 -22.64 -6.09
CA THR A 67 -10.84 -23.20 -6.93
C THR A 67 -10.44 -24.62 -6.50
N SER A 68 -10.45 -24.93 -5.20
CA SER A 68 -10.22 -26.30 -4.73
C SER A 68 -11.32 -27.25 -5.21
N ILE A 69 -12.58 -26.79 -5.20
CA ILE A 69 -13.70 -27.57 -5.77
C ILE A 69 -13.54 -27.69 -7.29
N PHE A 70 -13.05 -26.62 -7.97
CA PHE A 70 -12.77 -26.66 -9.40
C PHE A 70 -11.75 -27.73 -9.76
N VAL A 71 -10.67 -27.84 -9.01
CA VAL A 71 -9.66 -28.88 -9.20
C VAL A 71 -10.27 -30.28 -9.06
N LEU A 72 -11.09 -30.51 -8.03
CA LEU A 72 -11.77 -31.80 -7.87
C LEU A 72 -12.76 -32.07 -9.01
N TRP A 73 -13.48 -31.06 -9.48
CA TRP A 73 -14.43 -31.15 -10.59
C TRP A 73 -13.75 -31.54 -11.90
N ILE A 74 -12.57 -30.96 -12.26
CA ILE A 74 -11.84 -31.35 -13.45
C ILE A 74 -11.23 -32.75 -13.33
N LEU A 75 -10.72 -33.13 -12.14
CA LEU A 75 -10.20 -34.48 -11.88
C LEU A 75 -11.31 -35.53 -11.89
N ALA A 76 -12.54 -35.19 -11.49
CA ALA A 76 -13.69 -36.08 -11.59
C ALA A 76 -14.08 -36.37 -13.04
N LYS A 77 -13.84 -35.42 -13.95
CA LYS A 77 -14.10 -35.57 -15.39
C LYS A 77 -12.97 -36.30 -16.12
N ASN A 78 -11.73 -36.08 -15.69
CA ASN A 78 -10.57 -36.79 -16.23
C ASN A 78 -9.52 -36.99 -15.12
N ARG A 79 -9.43 -38.22 -14.62
CA ARG A 79 -8.55 -38.61 -13.51
C ARG A 79 -7.07 -38.61 -13.87
N ASP A 80 -6.74 -38.65 -15.13
CA ASP A 80 -5.35 -38.70 -15.62
C ASP A 80 -4.70 -37.32 -15.70
N LEU A 81 -5.48 -36.22 -15.55
CA LEU A 81 -4.95 -34.86 -15.49
C LEU A 81 -4.02 -34.67 -14.31
N LYS A 82 -3.00 -33.87 -14.52
CA LYS A 82 -2.05 -33.43 -13.50
C LYS A 82 -2.25 -31.95 -13.24
N VAL A 83 -2.50 -31.60 -11.98
CA VAL A 83 -2.79 -30.23 -11.53
C VAL A 83 -1.70 -29.76 -10.62
N LEU A 84 -1.07 -28.65 -10.97
CA LEU A 84 -0.14 -27.92 -10.12
C LEU A 84 -0.83 -26.69 -9.55
N VAL A 85 -0.86 -26.58 -8.22
CA VAL A 85 -1.33 -25.39 -7.52
C VAL A 85 -0.13 -24.69 -6.92
N VAL A 86 0.07 -23.42 -7.29
CA VAL A 86 1.13 -22.56 -6.74
C VAL A 86 0.47 -21.51 -5.88
N SER A 87 0.84 -21.44 -4.61
CA SER A 87 0.27 -20.49 -3.66
C SER A 87 1.35 -19.51 -3.15
N GLY A 88 0.95 -18.35 -2.65
CA GLY A 88 1.90 -17.34 -2.13
C GLY A 88 2.76 -17.82 -0.95
N THR A 89 2.35 -18.90 -0.24
CA THR A 89 3.13 -19.54 0.84
C THR A 89 2.86 -21.04 0.92
N ASP A 90 3.82 -21.80 1.47
CA ASP A 90 3.65 -23.24 1.71
C ASP A 90 2.48 -23.58 2.64
N THR A 91 2.19 -22.73 3.61
CA THR A 91 1.03 -22.92 4.49
C THR A 91 -0.28 -22.86 3.71
N LYS A 92 -0.42 -21.90 2.78
CA LYS A 92 -1.60 -21.82 1.89
C LYS A 92 -1.68 -23.04 0.99
N ALA A 93 -0.55 -23.48 0.42
CA ALA A 93 -0.45 -24.68 -0.39
C ALA A 93 -0.98 -25.94 0.35
N LYS A 94 -0.51 -26.15 1.58
CA LYS A 94 -0.98 -27.25 2.44
C LYS A 94 -2.47 -27.15 2.78
N ASN A 95 -2.96 -25.95 3.03
CA ASN A 95 -4.38 -25.73 3.32
C ASN A 95 -5.27 -26.04 2.10
N PHE A 96 -4.80 -25.76 0.89
CA PHE A 96 -5.50 -26.08 -0.33
C PHE A 96 -5.74 -27.62 -0.45
N VAL A 97 -4.69 -28.42 -0.26
CA VAL A 97 -4.78 -29.89 -0.28
C VAL A 97 -5.67 -30.41 0.84
N ARG A 98 -5.53 -29.87 2.05
CA ARG A 98 -6.39 -30.25 3.20
C ARG A 98 -7.87 -30.01 2.88
N PHE A 99 -8.18 -28.88 2.22
CA PHE A 99 -9.54 -28.58 1.84
C PHE A 99 -10.08 -29.55 0.78
N CYS A 100 -9.27 -29.93 -0.23
CA CYS A 100 -9.63 -30.97 -1.19
C CYS A 100 -9.99 -32.29 -0.48
N PHE A 101 -9.17 -32.73 0.49
CA PHE A 101 -9.47 -33.92 1.30
C PHE A 101 -10.77 -33.80 2.07
N MET A 102 -11.01 -32.63 2.68
CA MET A 102 -12.25 -32.38 3.43
C MET A 102 -13.48 -32.48 2.51
N VAL A 103 -13.42 -31.88 1.31
CA VAL A 103 -14.51 -31.97 0.32
C VAL A 103 -14.73 -33.43 -0.11
N MET A 104 -13.68 -34.18 -0.45
CA MET A 104 -13.79 -35.59 -0.83
C MET A 104 -14.39 -36.46 0.29
N SER A 105 -14.11 -36.14 1.56
CA SER A 105 -14.63 -36.90 2.70
C SER A 105 -16.07 -36.54 3.07
N LYS A 106 -16.48 -35.29 2.86
CA LYS A 106 -17.80 -34.78 3.30
C LYS A 106 -18.86 -34.77 2.21
N THR A 107 -18.49 -34.96 0.94
CA THR A 107 -19.45 -34.91 -0.17
C THR A 107 -19.55 -36.25 -0.89
N TYR A 108 -20.77 -36.67 -1.21
CA TYR A 108 -20.98 -37.88 -2.02
C TYR A 108 -20.37 -37.74 -3.41
N LEU A 109 -20.53 -36.56 -4.02
CA LEU A 109 -20.11 -36.26 -5.38
C LEU A 109 -18.61 -36.53 -5.65
N PHE A 110 -17.74 -36.35 -4.66
CA PHE A 110 -16.29 -36.49 -4.83
C PHE A 110 -15.66 -37.64 -4.03
N LYS A 111 -16.47 -38.39 -3.28
CA LYS A 111 -15.99 -39.52 -2.47
C LYS A 111 -15.24 -40.57 -3.29
N PHE A 112 -15.65 -40.79 -4.54
CA PHE A 112 -15.01 -41.77 -5.43
C PHE A 112 -13.59 -41.36 -5.87
N LEU A 113 -13.19 -40.09 -5.73
CA LEU A 113 -11.84 -39.60 -6.00
C LEU A 113 -10.87 -39.87 -4.84
N ALA A 114 -11.37 -40.20 -3.67
CA ALA A 114 -10.53 -40.37 -2.48
C ALA A 114 -9.38 -41.36 -2.76
N PRO A 115 -8.12 -41.01 -2.43
CA PRO A 115 -6.95 -41.83 -2.71
C PRO A 115 -7.08 -43.26 -2.14
N ASP A 116 -6.67 -44.23 -2.91
CA ASP A 116 -6.55 -45.60 -2.42
C ASP A 116 -5.19 -45.85 -1.79
N ARG A 117 -5.11 -45.61 -0.49
CA ARG A 117 -3.85 -45.76 0.28
C ARG A 117 -3.33 -47.20 0.26
N ARG A 118 -4.21 -48.21 0.20
CA ARG A 118 -3.81 -49.63 0.14
C ARG A 118 -3.26 -49.98 -1.21
N GLY A 119 -3.73 -49.33 -2.27
CA GLY A 119 -3.25 -49.48 -3.64
C GLY A 119 -2.00 -48.64 -3.94
N GLY A 120 -1.31 -48.06 -2.95
CA GLY A 120 -0.08 -47.32 -3.14
C GLY A 120 -0.23 -45.88 -3.66
N ALA A 121 -1.46 -45.33 -3.66
CA ALA A 121 -1.69 -43.93 -4.04
C ALA A 121 -0.94 -42.97 -3.14
N ARG A 122 -0.25 -42.00 -3.75
CA ARG A 122 0.44 -40.92 -3.00
C ARG A 122 -0.57 -40.12 -2.19
N THR A 123 -0.25 -39.85 -0.94
CA THR A 123 -1.00 -38.97 -0.05
C THR A 123 -0.04 -38.22 0.83
N SER A 124 0.01 -36.91 0.72
CA SER A 124 0.81 -36.04 1.56
C SER A 124 0.08 -34.75 1.90
N THR A 125 0.70 -33.90 2.67
CA THR A 125 0.14 -32.56 2.99
C THR A 125 0.16 -31.63 1.78
N GLN A 126 0.89 -31.96 0.72
CA GLN A 126 1.06 -31.11 -0.46
C GLN A 126 0.73 -31.80 -1.79
N SER A 127 0.40 -33.12 -1.77
CA SER A 127 0.09 -33.83 -3.00
C SER A 127 -0.77 -35.07 -2.74
N PHE A 128 -1.54 -35.48 -3.77
CA PHE A 128 -2.24 -36.75 -3.76
C PHE A 128 -2.52 -37.27 -5.17
N ASP A 129 -2.76 -38.56 -5.28
CA ASP A 129 -3.34 -39.21 -6.46
C ASP A 129 -4.80 -39.50 -6.24
N VAL A 130 -5.65 -39.19 -7.22
CA VAL A 130 -7.06 -39.60 -7.17
C VAL A 130 -7.19 -41.08 -7.51
N ARG A 131 -8.20 -41.73 -6.94
CA ARG A 131 -8.49 -43.15 -7.21
C ARG A 131 -8.77 -43.36 -8.68
N GLY A 132 -8.10 -44.38 -9.25
CA GLY A 132 -8.27 -44.77 -10.63
C GLY A 132 -7.54 -43.88 -11.67
N ALA A 133 -6.66 -42.99 -11.24
CA ALA A 133 -5.69 -42.33 -12.10
C ALA A 133 -4.63 -43.32 -12.57
N LYS A 134 -4.15 -43.18 -13.81
CA LYS A 134 -3.01 -43.97 -14.32
C LYS A 134 -1.76 -43.63 -13.53
N PRO A 135 -0.90 -44.64 -13.25
CA PRO A 135 0.41 -44.39 -12.65
C PRO A 135 1.23 -43.39 -13.48
N ALA A 136 1.77 -42.37 -12.82
CA ALA A 136 2.60 -41.36 -13.46
C ALA A 136 3.65 -40.81 -12.47
N GLN A 137 4.69 -40.17 -12.97
CA GLN A 137 5.72 -39.55 -12.16
C GLN A 137 5.13 -38.41 -11.29
N ASP A 138 4.30 -37.58 -11.90
CA ASP A 138 3.63 -36.47 -11.20
C ASP A 138 2.30 -36.92 -10.59
N PRO A 139 1.93 -36.43 -9.39
CA PRO A 139 0.66 -36.73 -8.74
C PRO A 139 -0.54 -36.08 -9.48
N SER A 140 -1.76 -36.57 -9.19
CA SER A 140 -2.98 -35.94 -9.73
C SER A 140 -3.11 -34.48 -9.29
N LEU A 141 -2.70 -34.15 -8.06
CA LEU A 141 -2.56 -32.79 -7.57
C LEU A 141 -1.26 -32.63 -6.78
N ARG A 142 -0.51 -31.58 -7.11
CA ARG A 142 0.63 -31.08 -6.31
C ARG A 142 0.37 -29.61 -5.95
N SER A 143 0.62 -29.21 -4.71
CA SER A 143 0.52 -27.83 -4.29
C SER A 143 1.81 -27.36 -3.61
N LEU A 144 2.36 -26.23 -4.07
CA LEU A 144 3.65 -25.68 -3.64
C LEU A 144 3.53 -24.18 -3.34
N GLY A 145 4.38 -23.68 -2.44
CA GLY A 145 4.57 -22.23 -2.30
C GLY A 145 5.38 -21.69 -3.48
N ILE A 146 5.16 -20.42 -3.85
CA ILE A 146 5.82 -19.76 -4.99
C ILE A 146 7.35 -19.70 -4.86
N THR A 147 7.87 -19.78 -3.64
CA THR A 147 9.33 -19.84 -3.35
C THR A 147 9.89 -21.27 -3.38
N GLY A 148 9.04 -22.28 -3.58
CA GLY A 148 9.46 -23.68 -3.69
C GLY A 148 10.07 -24.02 -5.05
N THR A 149 10.68 -25.19 -5.16
CA THR A 149 11.25 -25.70 -6.44
C THR A 149 10.11 -26.12 -7.36
N ILE A 150 9.70 -25.22 -8.26
CA ILE A 150 8.57 -25.45 -9.21
C ILE A 150 9.04 -26.19 -10.45
N THR A 151 10.28 -26.00 -10.87
CA THR A 151 10.86 -26.44 -12.16
C THR A 151 10.86 -27.96 -12.40
N SER A 152 10.72 -28.78 -11.36
CA SER A 152 10.67 -30.25 -11.47
C SER A 152 9.28 -30.84 -11.71
N ALA A 153 8.22 -30.02 -11.72
CA ALA A 153 6.85 -30.49 -11.93
C ALA A 153 6.47 -30.50 -13.42
N ARG A 154 5.58 -31.41 -13.81
CA ARG A 154 4.85 -31.35 -15.08
C ARG A 154 3.36 -31.38 -14.79
N ALA A 155 2.60 -30.54 -15.47
CA ALA A 155 1.18 -30.42 -15.24
C ALA A 155 0.40 -30.17 -16.54
N ASN A 156 -0.88 -30.52 -16.54
CA ASN A 156 -1.82 -30.13 -17.60
C ASN A 156 -2.48 -28.78 -17.23
N ILE A 157 -2.69 -28.59 -15.94
CA ILE A 157 -3.42 -27.45 -15.37
C ILE A 157 -2.54 -26.77 -14.31
N ILE A 158 -2.38 -25.47 -14.38
CA ILE A 158 -1.67 -24.68 -13.37
C ILE A 158 -2.64 -23.65 -12.78
N ILE A 159 -2.77 -23.66 -11.46
CA ILE A 159 -3.55 -22.70 -10.69
C ILE A 159 -2.60 -21.90 -9.82
N ALA A 160 -2.46 -20.61 -10.08
CA ALA A 160 -1.68 -19.68 -9.28
C ALA A 160 -2.61 -18.93 -8.31
N ASP A 161 -2.67 -19.39 -7.05
CA ASP A 161 -3.60 -18.89 -6.03
C ASP A 161 -2.91 -17.91 -5.06
N ASP A 162 -3.27 -16.63 -5.17
CA ASP A 162 -2.72 -15.54 -4.35
C ASP A 162 -1.19 -15.55 -4.27
N ILE A 163 -0.51 -15.68 -5.42
CA ILE A 163 0.96 -15.74 -5.50
C ILE A 163 1.63 -14.40 -5.21
N GLU A 164 0.97 -13.29 -5.50
CA GLU A 164 1.40 -11.96 -5.08
C GLU A 164 1.03 -11.74 -3.61
N THR A 165 2.00 -11.32 -2.80
CA THR A 165 1.84 -11.03 -1.36
C THR A 165 2.53 -9.71 -1.03
N LYS A 166 2.15 -9.07 0.09
CA LYS A 166 2.86 -7.87 0.56
C LYS A 166 4.38 -8.06 0.69
N LYS A 167 4.83 -9.28 0.96
CA LYS A 167 6.26 -9.58 1.18
C LYS A 167 7.03 -9.67 -0.13
N ASN A 168 6.46 -10.25 -1.19
CA ASN A 168 7.16 -10.51 -2.46
C ASN A 168 6.77 -9.52 -3.58
N ALA A 169 5.97 -8.50 -3.27
CA ALA A 169 5.59 -7.44 -4.20
C ALA A 169 6.05 -6.03 -3.75
N ARG A 170 6.81 -5.94 -2.66
CA ARG A 170 7.17 -4.67 -2.03
C ARG A 170 8.13 -3.86 -2.90
N THR A 171 9.23 -4.46 -3.37
CA THR A 171 10.23 -3.78 -4.19
C THR A 171 10.09 -4.15 -5.66
N ALA A 172 10.60 -3.31 -6.56
CA ALA A 172 10.62 -3.57 -8.00
C ALA A 172 11.34 -4.89 -8.31
N ASN A 173 12.48 -5.16 -7.68
CA ASN A 173 13.24 -6.40 -7.83
C ASN A 173 12.44 -7.63 -7.39
N GLN A 174 11.71 -7.54 -6.28
CA GLN A 174 10.85 -8.64 -5.82
C GLN A 174 9.71 -8.92 -6.82
N ARG A 175 9.09 -7.88 -7.39
CA ARG A 175 8.06 -8.04 -8.42
C ARG A 175 8.63 -8.62 -9.71
N GLN A 176 9.83 -8.18 -10.11
CA GLN A 176 10.51 -8.71 -11.28
C GLN A 176 10.84 -10.20 -11.09
N ASN A 177 11.43 -10.59 -9.96
CA ASN A 177 11.71 -11.99 -9.64
C ASN A 177 10.42 -12.85 -9.62
N LEU A 178 9.33 -12.31 -9.08
CA LEU A 178 8.04 -13.00 -9.08
C LEU A 178 7.50 -13.20 -10.50
N LEU A 179 7.65 -12.20 -11.37
CA LEU A 179 7.26 -12.28 -12.78
C LEU A 179 8.09 -13.36 -13.52
N GLU A 180 9.41 -13.39 -13.30
CA GLU A 180 10.32 -14.41 -13.86
C GLU A 180 9.91 -15.82 -13.46
N ILE A 181 9.60 -16.07 -12.19
CA ILE A 181 9.09 -17.38 -11.74
C ILE A 181 7.82 -17.77 -12.51
N THR A 182 6.95 -16.80 -12.82
CA THR A 182 5.72 -17.11 -13.59
C THR A 182 6.00 -17.44 -15.07
N THR A 183 7.17 -17.10 -15.61
CA THR A 183 7.51 -17.51 -17.01
C THR A 183 7.72 -19.02 -17.12
N GLU A 184 8.17 -19.67 -16.04
CA GLU A 184 8.36 -21.10 -16.00
C GLU A 184 7.04 -21.89 -16.14
N PHE A 185 5.89 -21.28 -15.81
CA PHE A 185 4.61 -22.01 -15.82
C PHE A 185 4.26 -22.59 -17.19
N GLU A 186 4.52 -21.87 -18.26
CA GLU A 186 4.26 -22.39 -19.62
C GLU A 186 5.20 -23.56 -19.96
N ALA A 187 6.44 -23.53 -19.51
CA ALA A 187 7.40 -24.60 -19.70
C ALA A 187 7.07 -25.88 -18.92
N LEU A 188 6.26 -25.77 -17.86
CA LEU A 188 5.79 -26.90 -17.05
C LEU A 188 4.60 -27.62 -17.67
N LEU A 189 3.91 -27.01 -18.64
CA LEU A 189 2.73 -27.61 -19.26
C LEU A 189 3.12 -28.83 -20.12
N THR A 190 2.36 -29.90 -19.96
CA THR A 190 2.55 -31.13 -20.75
C THR A 190 2.00 -30.95 -22.15
N ALA A 191 2.84 -31.12 -23.17
CA ALA A 191 2.43 -31.04 -24.58
C ALA A 191 1.42 -32.14 -24.98
N GLY A 192 0.55 -31.84 -25.95
CA GLY A 192 -0.41 -32.79 -26.51
C GLY A 192 -1.59 -33.15 -25.61
N ALA A 193 -1.76 -32.46 -24.48
CA ALA A 193 -2.90 -32.63 -23.58
C ALA A 193 -3.60 -31.29 -23.37
N LYS A 194 -4.81 -31.32 -22.80
CA LYS A 194 -5.53 -30.08 -22.41
C LYS A 194 -4.70 -29.25 -21.47
N GLN A 195 -4.45 -28.00 -21.85
CA GLN A 195 -3.65 -27.06 -21.09
C GLN A 195 -4.53 -25.92 -20.57
N PHE A 196 -4.25 -25.50 -19.31
CA PHE A 196 -4.96 -24.37 -18.72
C PHE A 196 -4.10 -23.72 -17.63
N ILE A 197 -3.94 -22.39 -17.68
CA ILE A 197 -3.33 -21.61 -16.62
C ILE A 197 -4.36 -20.61 -16.10
N CYS A 198 -4.54 -20.59 -14.77
CA CYS A 198 -5.40 -19.63 -14.09
C CYS A 198 -4.69 -18.96 -12.93
N TYR A 199 -4.60 -17.66 -12.99
CA TYR A 199 -4.15 -16.82 -11.88
C TYR A 199 -5.36 -16.31 -11.12
N LEU A 200 -5.40 -16.53 -9.83
CA LEU A 200 -6.38 -15.95 -8.91
C LEU A 200 -5.65 -15.11 -7.89
N GLY A 201 -6.06 -13.88 -7.73
CA GLY A 201 -5.34 -13.03 -6.82
C GLY A 201 -6.10 -11.83 -6.28
N THR A 202 -5.43 -11.19 -5.36
CA THR A 202 -5.78 -9.88 -4.85
C THR A 202 -4.55 -9.00 -5.02
N ARG A 203 -4.72 -7.80 -5.52
CA ARG A 203 -3.64 -6.86 -5.76
C ARG A 203 -3.01 -6.40 -4.44
N HIS A 204 -1.68 -6.41 -4.38
CA HIS A 204 -0.92 -5.93 -3.22
C HIS A 204 -0.02 -4.73 -3.53
N HIS A 205 0.20 -4.44 -4.81
CA HIS A 205 0.94 -3.30 -5.30
C HIS A 205 0.23 -2.71 -6.53
N MET A 206 0.46 -1.43 -6.81
CA MET A 206 -0.11 -0.77 -8.00
C MET A 206 0.42 -1.38 -9.28
N ASP A 207 1.74 -1.62 -9.34
CA ASP A 207 2.42 -2.38 -10.37
C ASP A 207 2.34 -3.88 -10.04
N SER A 208 1.10 -4.42 -10.03
CA SER A 208 0.85 -5.83 -9.75
C SER A 208 1.31 -6.71 -10.91
N ILE A 209 1.87 -7.90 -10.58
CA ILE A 209 2.27 -8.89 -11.58
C ILE A 209 1.10 -9.33 -12.49
N TYR A 210 -0.12 -9.30 -11.99
CA TYR A 210 -1.30 -9.68 -12.78
C TYR A 210 -1.50 -8.76 -13.99
N HIS A 211 -1.21 -7.46 -13.83
CA HIS A 211 -1.25 -6.51 -14.92
C HIS A 211 -0.13 -6.75 -15.94
N ARG A 212 1.11 -6.98 -15.46
CA ARG A 212 2.26 -7.29 -16.31
C ARG A 212 2.05 -8.58 -17.12
N ILE A 213 1.60 -9.65 -16.46
CA ILE A 213 1.28 -10.93 -17.14
C ILE A 213 0.24 -10.72 -18.26
N ARG A 214 -0.79 -9.91 -18.00
CA ARG A 214 -1.79 -9.58 -19.01
C ARG A 214 -1.18 -8.87 -20.22
N GLU A 215 -0.36 -7.85 -19.99
CA GLU A 215 0.24 -7.06 -21.07
C GLU A 215 1.22 -7.88 -21.91
N GLU A 216 2.06 -8.66 -21.25
CA GLU A 216 3.09 -9.47 -21.90
C GLU A 216 2.53 -10.70 -22.61
N ARG A 217 1.54 -11.38 -22.01
CA ARG A 217 1.05 -12.70 -22.45
C ARG A 217 -0.38 -12.68 -22.99
N LYS A 218 -1.06 -11.54 -22.96
CA LYS A 218 -2.43 -11.32 -23.46
C LYS A 218 -3.47 -12.27 -22.86
N TYR A 219 -3.27 -12.73 -21.62
CA TYR A 219 -4.25 -13.55 -20.92
C TYR A 219 -5.53 -12.77 -20.69
N LYS A 220 -6.65 -13.47 -20.71
CA LYS A 220 -7.93 -12.87 -20.34
C LYS A 220 -7.90 -12.44 -18.88
N HIS A 221 -8.26 -11.21 -18.60
CA HIS A 221 -8.21 -10.64 -17.27
C HIS A 221 -9.59 -10.14 -16.83
N ILE A 222 -10.05 -10.56 -15.67
CA ILE A 222 -11.37 -10.23 -15.11
C ILE A 222 -11.19 -9.70 -13.68
N ILE A 223 -11.82 -8.56 -13.40
CA ILE A 223 -11.79 -7.91 -12.09
C ILE A 223 -13.20 -7.88 -11.49
N THR A 224 -13.33 -8.36 -10.25
CA THR A 224 -14.58 -8.30 -9.46
C THR A 224 -14.36 -7.54 -8.16
N PRO A 225 -14.72 -6.24 -8.08
CA PRO A 225 -14.63 -5.44 -6.87
C PRO A 225 -15.70 -5.80 -5.84
N VAL A 226 -15.55 -5.31 -4.58
CA VAL A 226 -16.53 -5.53 -3.50
C VAL A 226 -17.80 -4.71 -3.68
N LEU A 227 -17.68 -3.51 -4.26
CA LEU A 227 -18.80 -2.65 -4.63
C LEU A 227 -18.92 -2.57 -6.14
N PHE A 228 -20.15 -2.45 -6.63
CA PHE A 228 -20.35 -1.94 -7.97
C PHE A 228 -19.70 -0.55 -8.09
N PRO A 229 -19.05 -0.21 -9.22
CA PRO A 229 -18.59 1.16 -9.48
C PRO A 229 -19.69 2.19 -9.18
N ARG A 230 -19.31 3.36 -8.68
CA ARG A 230 -20.28 4.40 -8.26
C ARG A 230 -20.89 5.19 -9.41
N ASN A 231 -20.22 5.20 -10.55
CA ASN A 231 -20.63 5.92 -11.76
C ASN A 231 -19.93 5.37 -13.00
N LYS A 232 -20.27 5.91 -14.18
CA LYS A 232 -19.69 5.50 -15.45
C LYS A 232 -18.17 5.75 -15.54
N GLN A 233 -17.67 6.83 -14.96
CA GLN A 233 -16.23 7.13 -14.94
C GLN A 233 -15.45 6.06 -14.17
N GLU A 234 -16.00 5.58 -13.06
CA GLU A 234 -15.39 4.45 -12.34
C GLU A 234 -15.45 3.12 -13.12
N VAL A 235 -16.50 2.90 -13.91
CA VAL A 235 -16.54 1.74 -14.83
C VAL A 235 -15.42 1.85 -15.86
N GLU A 236 -15.20 3.01 -16.45
CA GLU A 236 -14.14 3.28 -17.43
C GLU A 236 -12.74 3.11 -16.82
N ALA A 237 -12.57 3.45 -15.54
CA ALA A 237 -11.30 3.29 -14.82
C ALA A 237 -10.81 1.83 -14.74
N TYR A 238 -11.71 0.84 -14.88
CA TYR A 238 -11.31 -0.56 -15.00
C TYR A 238 -10.78 -0.93 -16.40
N ARG A 239 -10.78 -0.01 -17.37
CA ARG A 239 -10.18 -0.19 -18.70
C ARG A 239 -10.65 -1.50 -19.39
N GLY A 240 -11.94 -1.83 -19.28
CA GLY A 240 -12.54 -3.03 -19.85
C GLY A 240 -12.28 -4.34 -19.10
N LEU A 241 -11.64 -4.31 -17.94
CA LEU A 241 -11.33 -5.49 -17.11
C LEU A 241 -12.43 -5.84 -16.12
N LEU A 242 -13.40 -4.97 -15.92
CA LEU A 242 -14.53 -5.23 -15.03
C LEU A 242 -15.26 -6.49 -15.47
N SER A 243 -15.59 -7.36 -14.52
CA SER A 243 -16.31 -8.62 -14.81
C SER A 243 -17.52 -8.36 -15.74
N PRO A 244 -17.65 -9.12 -16.83
CA PRO A 244 -18.79 -8.99 -17.74
C PRO A 244 -20.14 -9.10 -17.04
N HIS A 245 -20.22 -9.91 -15.98
CA HIS A 245 -21.43 -10.07 -15.17
C HIS A 245 -21.78 -8.79 -14.40
N ILE A 246 -20.78 -8.10 -13.83
CA ILE A 246 -20.99 -6.81 -13.16
C ILE A 246 -21.39 -5.74 -14.15
N TYR A 247 -20.70 -5.66 -15.28
CA TYR A 247 -21.02 -4.70 -16.34
C TYR A 247 -22.45 -4.87 -16.84
N GLN A 248 -22.88 -6.13 -17.12
CA GLN A 248 -24.23 -6.40 -17.57
C GLN A 248 -25.28 -6.03 -16.50
N ARG A 249 -25.04 -6.37 -15.23
CA ARG A 249 -25.96 -6.02 -14.15
C ARG A 249 -26.13 -4.50 -13.98
N LEU A 250 -25.06 -3.72 -14.11
CA LEU A 250 -25.12 -2.24 -14.08
C LEU A 250 -25.90 -1.68 -15.27
N LYS A 251 -25.78 -2.31 -16.44
CA LYS A 251 -26.54 -1.94 -17.63
C LYS A 251 -28.04 -2.21 -17.45
N ASP A 252 -28.38 -3.35 -16.88
CA ASP A 252 -29.75 -3.80 -16.67
C ASP A 252 -30.42 -3.06 -15.50
N ASN A 253 -29.66 -2.71 -14.47
CA ASN A 253 -30.15 -2.02 -13.28
C ASN A 253 -29.15 -0.98 -12.75
N PRO A 254 -29.29 0.28 -13.18
CA PRO A 254 -28.43 1.38 -12.71
C PRO A 254 -28.52 1.70 -11.20
N SER A 255 -29.54 1.22 -10.48
CA SER A 255 -29.62 1.42 -9.02
C SER A 255 -28.55 0.66 -8.25
N LEU A 256 -27.81 -0.25 -8.91
CA LEU A 256 -26.71 -1.00 -8.32
C LEU A 256 -25.42 -0.19 -8.18
N TYR A 257 -25.31 1.00 -8.79
CA TYR A 257 -24.12 1.84 -8.63
C TYR A 257 -23.84 2.10 -7.15
N GLY A 258 -22.60 1.77 -6.72
CA GLY A 258 -22.14 1.90 -5.35
C GLY A 258 -22.66 0.86 -4.35
N GLN A 259 -23.50 -0.10 -4.80
CA GLN A 259 -24.02 -1.17 -3.94
C GLN A 259 -23.03 -2.33 -3.80
N PRO A 260 -23.13 -3.15 -2.74
CA PRO A 260 -22.33 -4.36 -2.59
C PRO A 260 -22.55 -5.36 -3.73
N VAL A 261 -21.45 -5.97 -4.20
CA VAL A 261 -21.49 -7.01 -5.25
C VAL A 261 -21.88 -8.37 -4.68
N ASP A 262 -21.57 -8.62 -3.39
CA ASP A 262 -21.83 -9.87 -2.68
C ASP A 262 -22.66 -9.61 -1.44
N GLU A 263 -23.76 -10.32 -1.30
CA GLU A 263 -24.78 -10.14 -0.26
C GLU A 263 -24.24 -10.37 1.16
N ARG A 264 -23.12 -11.07 1.31
CA ARG A 264 -22.46 -11.32 2.62
C ARG A 264 -21.74 -10.09 3.18
N PHE A 265 -21.57 -9.05 2.37
CA PHE A 265 -20.86 -7.85 2.76
C PHE A 265 -21.79 -6.63 2.74
N PRO A 266 -22.53 -6.35 3.81
CA PRO A 266 -23.37 -5.16 3.92
C PRO A 266 -22.55 -3.88 3.77
N LEU A 267 -23.15 -2.82 3.20
CA LEU A 267 -22.47 -1.55 2.92
C LEU A 267 -21.79 -0.97 4.17
N GLU A 268 -22.47 -1.07 5.33
CA GLU A 268 -21.92 -0.61 6.61
C GLU A 268 -20.61 -1.33 7.00
N GLU A 269 -20.56 -2.64 6.80
CA GLU A 269 -19.35 -3.43 7.06
C GLU A 269 -18.21 -3.09 6.09
N ILE A 270 -18.55 -2.85 4.83
CA ILE A 270 -17.59 -2.42 3.80
C ILE A 270 -17.00 -1.05 4.16
N GLU A 271 -17.84 -0.07 4.57
CA GLU A 271 -17.38 1.25 5.00
C GLU A 271 -16.53 1.17 6.27
N LYS A 272 -16.88 0.33 7.23
CA LYS A 272 -16.05 0.07 8.42
C LYS A 272 -14.67 -0.48 8.05
N LYS A 273 -14.60 -1.40 7.08
CA LYS A 273 -13.33 -1.92 6.55
C LYS A 273 -12.53 -0.81 5.85
N ARG A 274 -13.19 0.03 5.05
CA ARG A 274 -12.57 1.16 4.34
C ARG A 274 -11.92 2.15 5.32
N LEU A 275 -12.63 2.52 6.39
CA LEU A 275 -12.11 3.39 7.44
C LEU A 275 -10.93 2.77 8.20
N GLY A 276 -11.01 1.47 8.53
CA GLY A 276 -9.97 0.77 9.28
C GLY A 276 -8.68 0.50 8.49
N MET A 277 -8.78 0.33 7.17
CA MET A 277 -7.63 0.04 6.29
C MET A 277 -7.00 1.30 5.68
N GLY A 278 -7.75 2.40 5.64
CA GLY A 278 -7.42 3.58 4.85
C GLY A 278 -7.83 3.44 3.37
N LYS A 279 -8.06 4.59 2.72
CA LYS A 279 -8.62 4.67 1.37
C LYS A 279 -7.83 3.84 0.35
N THR A 280 -6.52 4.01 0.32
CA THR A 280 -5.67 3.41 -0.71
C THR A 280 -5.57 1.89 -0.60
N ALA A 281 -5.39 1.34 0.62
CA ALA A 281 -5.37 -0.11 0.82
C ALA A 281 -6.73 -0.73 0.48
N PHE A 282 -7.83 -0.02 0.73
CA PHE A 282 -9.17 -0.45 0.36
C PHE A 282 -9.36 -0.46 -1.17
N GLU A 283 -8.96 0.60 -1.87
CA GLU A 283 -9.05 0.68 -3.33
C GLU A 283 -8.24 -0.46 -3.99
N MET A 284 -7.04 -0.77 -3.50
CA MET A 284 -6.23 -1.86 -4.04
C MET A 284 -6.80 -3.26 -3.78
N GLN A 285 -7.26 -3.55 -2.55
CA GLN A 285 -7.57 -4.93 -2.14
C GLN A 285 -9.06 -5.28 -2.25
N PHE A 286 -9.94 -4.28 -2.24
CA PHE A 286 -11.39 -4.46 -2.27
C PHE A 286 -12.02 -3.90 -3.54
N MET A 287 -11.63 -2.70 -3.99
CA MET A 287 -12.10 -2.18 -5.27
C MET A 287 -11.28 -2.67 -6.45
N LEU A 288 -10.02 -3.10 -6.23
CA LEU A 288 -9.12 -3.65 -7.25
C LEU A 288 -8.93 -2.71 -8.44
N ARG A 289 -9.08 -1.40 -8.22
CA ARG A 289 -8.86 -0.41 -9.26
C ARG A 289 -7.37 -0.24 -9.52
N VAL A 290 -7.04 0.00 -10.78
CA VAL A 290 -5.73 0.58 -11.12
C VAL A 290 -5.82 2.05 -10.72
N PRO A 291 -5.04 2.51 -9.73
CA PRO A 291 -5.07 3.91 -9.36
C PRO A 291 -4.75 4.78 -10.56
N THR A 292 -5.38 5.94 -10.64
CA THR A 292 -4.95 7.02 -11.52
C THR A 292 -3.58 7.51 -11.05
N ASP A 293 -2.84 8.21 -11.89
CA ASP A 293 -1.54 8.77 -11.51
C ASP A 293 -1.63 9.65 -10.25
N LYS A 294 -2.74 10.36 -10.07
CA LYS A 294 -3.02 11.12 -8.83
C LYS A 294 -3.19 10.23 -7.58
N GLU A 295 -3.70 9.03 -7.73
CA GLU A 295 -3.83 8.07 -6.62
C GLU A 295 -2.53 7.27 -6.39
N ARG A 296 -1.70 7.14 -7.42
CA ARG A 296 -0.38 6.52 -7.36
C ARG A 296 0.61 7.39 -6.59
N PHE A 297 0.52 8.70 -6.79
CA PHE A 297 1.32 9.71 -6.14
C PHE A 297 0.43 10.50 -5.18
N PRO A 298 0.35 10.09 -3.90
CA PRO A 298 -0.65 10.61 -2.96
C PRO A 298 -0.41 12.06 -2.52
N LEU A 299 0.79 12.59 -2.76
CA LEU A 299 1.12 13.98 -2.50
C LEU A 299 1.17 14.75 -3.81
N SER A 300 0.54 15.93 -3.83
CA SER A 300 0.54 16.81 -5.00
C SER A 300 0.74 18.26 -4.59
N LEU A 301 1.49 19.01 -5.38
CA LEU A 301 1.64 20.46 -5.20
C LEU A 301 0.34 21.22 -5.48
N ASP A 302 -0.62 20.64 -6.19
CA ASP A 302 -1.97 21.19 -6.34
C ASP A 302 -2.70 21.35 -5.00
N ASP A 303 -2.35 20.51 -4.03
CA ASP A 303 -2.98 20.51 -2.71
C ASP A 303 -2.27 21.46 -1.72
N VAL A 304 -1.17 22.09 -2.13
CA VAL A 304 -0.39 23.03 -1.30
C VAL A 304 -0.59 24.45 -1.78
N LEU A 305 -0.81 25.37 -0.84
CA LEU A 305 -0.80 26.79 -1.13
C LEU A 305 0.62 27.33 -1.00
N ILE A 306 1.14 27.92 -2.08
CA ILE A 306 2.44 28.58 -2.09
C ILE A 306 2.19 30.09 -2.03
N THR A 307 2.80 30.80 -1.06
CA THR A 307 2.60 32.25 -0.90
C THR A 307 3.76 32.91 -0.16
N ARG A 308 3.64 34.21 0.06
CA ARG A 308 4.55 35.01 0.92
C ARG A 308 3.90 35.30 2.26
N PHE A 309 4.64 35.17 3.32
CA PHE A 309 4.28 35.58 4.67
C PHE A 309 5.54 35.95 5.47
N LYS A 310 5.39 36.71 6.54
CA LYS A 310 6.54 37.17 7.33
C LYS A 310 7.16 36.04 8.14
N ILE A 311 8.42 36.17 8.48
CA ILE A 311 9.12 35.26 9.38
C ILE A 311 8.40 35.29 10.74
N ASN A 312 8.11 34.09 11.31
CA ASN A 312 7.33 33.88 12.55
C ASN A 312 5.87 34.33 12.48
N TYR A 313 5.33 34.43 11.27
CA TYR A 313 3.93 34.69 11.03
C TYR A 313 3.36 33.56 10.18
N GLY A 314 2.07 33.35 10.28
CA GLY A 314 1.25 32.66 9.31
C GLY A 314 0.16 33.60 8.83
N LEU A 315 -0.83 33.06 8.14
CA LEU A 315 -1.94 33.83 7.57
C LEU A 315 -3.27 33.39 8.17
N VAL A 316 -4.11 34.37 8.49
CA VAL A 316 -5.51 34.16 8.84
C VAL A 316 -6.43 34.83 7.79
N ASN A 317 -7.70 34.50 7.82
CA ASN A 317 -8.70 35.02 6.88
C ASN A 317 -8.26 34.88 5.41
N MET A 318 -7.69 33.70 5.09
CA MET A 318 -7.18 33.46 3.74
C MET A 318 -8.33 33.34 2.75
N VAL A 319 -8.25 34.15 1.68
CA VAL A 319 -9.17 34.10 0.54
C VAL A 319 -8.33 33.82 -0.70
N VAL A 320 -8.55 32.66 -1.28
CA VAL A 320 -7.90 32.26 -2.53
C VAL A 320 -8.78 32.77 -3.68
N GLY A 321 -8.35 33.84 -4.34
CA GLY A 321 -9.04 34.40 -5.49
C GLY A 321 -8.55 33.80 -6.81
N ASN A 322 -9.25 34.12 -7.91
CA ASN A 322 -8.95 33.61 -9.26
C ASN A 322 -7.61 34.15 -9.85
N LYS A 323 -6.94 35.12 -9.21
CA LYS A 323 -5.68 35.67 -9.71
C LYS A 323 -4.50 34.94 -9.10
N ARG A 324 -3.83 34.10 -9.87
CA ARG A 324 -2.54 33.51 -9.53
C ARG A 324 -1.47 34.58 -9.29
N GLY A 325 -0.54 34.32 -8.41
CA GLY A 325 0.52 35.25 -7.99
C GLY A 325 1.64 35.51 -9.02
N GLY A 326 1.48 34.99 -10.23
CA GLY A 326 2.49 34.96 -11.28
C GLY A 326 3.01 33.54 -11.54
N VAL A 327 4.12 33.45 -12.25
CA VAL A 327 4.78 32.15 -12.53
C VAL A 327 5.92 31.95 -11.53
N LEU A 328 5.99 30.78 -10.91
CA LEU A 328 7.14 30.30 -10.17
C LEU A 328 7.85 29.24 -11.00
N GLU A 329 9.16 29.35 -11.13
CA GLU A 329 9.95 28.25 -11.65
C GLU A 329 10.05 27.18 -10.58
N ILE A 330 9.54 25.99 -10.89
CA ILE A 330 9.52 24.82 -9.97
C ILE A 330 10.19 23.66 -10.68
N LYS A 331 11.34 23.22 -10.17
CA LYS A 331 12.11 22.09 -10.69
C LYS A 331 11.75 20.81 -9.93
N GLY A 332 11.84 19.65 -10.58
CA GLY A 332 11.54 18.35 -9.97
C GLY A 332 10.06 17.98 -9.88
N MET A 333 9.16 18.82 -10.38
CA MET A 333 7.73 18.53 -10.46
C MET A 333 7.44 17.64 -11.68
N ARG A 334 6.46 16.73 -11.57
CA ARG A 334 6.01 15.94 -12.74
C ARG A 334 5.35 16.86 -13.77
N PRO A 335 5.45 16.52 -15.08
CA PRO A 335 4.87 17.35 -16.16
C PRO A 335 3.36 17.54 -16.05
N GLU A 336 2.64 16.53 -15.51
CA GLU A 336 1.18 16.53 -15.34
C GLU A 336 0.71 17.26 -14.09
N ASP A 337 1.62 17.57 -13.15
CA ASP A 337 1.26 18.26 -11.91
C ASP A 337 1.09 19.76 -12.14
N ASN A 338 0.27 20.36 -11.30
CA ASN A 338 0.11 21.80 -11.22
C ASN A 338 0.55 22.31 -9.86
N TYR A 339 0.51 23.64 -9.67
CA TYR A 339 0.78 24.25 -8.37
C TYR A 339 -0.09 25.48 -8.13
N ASN A 340 -0.32 25.81 -6.87
CA ASN A 340 -1.14 26.93 -6.46
C ASN A 340 -0.29 28.02 -5.81
N TYR A 341 0.14 29.00 -6.60
CA TYR A 341 0.88 30.17 -6.12
C TYR A 341 0.03 31.42 -6.14
N TYR A 342 -0.09 32.05 -4.98
CA TYR A 342 -0.88 33.24 -4.77
C TYR A 342 -0.09 34.29 -3.99
N ARG A 343 -0.41 35.57 -4.20
CA ARG A 343 0.12 36.69 -3.40
C ARG A 343 -1.00 37.33 -2.61
N ASN A 344 -0.68 37.75 -1.39
CA ASN A 344 -1.59 38.51 -0.51
C ASN A 344 -2.95 37.84 -0.28
N ILE A 345 -2.92 36.54 0.07
CA ILE A 345 -4.13 35.73 0.27
C ILE A 345 -4.70 35.81 1.68
N GLY A 346 -4.04 36.53 2.61
CA GLY A 346 -4.48 36.60 4.01
C GLY A 346 -3.76 37.68 4.80
N ILE A 347 -4.09 37.75 6.07
CA ILE A 347 -3.52 38.72 7.01
C ILE A 347 -2.40 38.05 7.80
N ASP A 348 -1.20 38.64 7.80
CA ASP A 348 -0.08 38.19 8.62
C ASP A 348 -0.47 38.16 10.11
N THR A 349 -0.42 37.01 10.73
CA THR A 349 -0.68 36.80 12.16
C THR A 349 0.49 36.10 12.79
N LYS A 350 0.89 36.53 13.97
CA LYS A 350 2.02 35.93 14.70
C LYS A 350 1.75 34.44 14.92
N SER A 351 2.77 33.62 14.67
CA SER A 351 2.67 32.17 14.85
C SER A 351 2.42 31.78 16.29
N ASP A 352 1.59 30.77 16.49
CA ASP A 352 1.32 30.19 17.81
C ASP A 352 2.58 29.48 18.34
N PHE A 353 3.23 28.70 17.49
CA PHE A 353 4.41 27.92 17.82
C PHE A 353 5.28 27.68 16.56
N THR A 354 6.61 27.76 16.73
CA THR A 354 7.58 27.52 15.63
C THR A 354 8.59 26.50 16.09
N ILE A 355 8.80 25.47 15.28
CA ILE A 355 9.79 24.42 15.51
C ILE A 355 10.77 24.32 14.34
N LEU A 356 11.87 23.61 14.58
CA LEU A 356 12.76 23.09 13.56
C LEU A 356 12.86 21.58 13.76
N SER A 357 12.54 20.80 12.73
CA SER A 357 12.66 19.34 12.72
C SER A 357 13.88 18.91 11.93
N ILE A 358 14.57 17.90 12.41
CA ILE A 358 15.79 17.36 11.80
C ILE A 358 15.59 15.88 11.53
N ASP A 359 15.86 15.46 10.28
CA ASP A 359 16.17 14.08 9.93
C ASP A 359 17.69 13.95 9.87
N PRO A 360 18.32 13.33 10.89
CA PRO A 360 19.77 13.17 10.91
C PRO A 360 20.12 12.03 9.97
N SER A 361 20.61 12.33 8.76
CA SER A 361 21.16 11.32 7.86
C SER A 361 22.32 10.57 8.53
N GLY A 362 22.38 9.27 8.28
CA GLY A 362 23.53 8.45 8.65
C GLY A 362 24.78 8.82 7.86
N ARG A 363 25.83 8.00 7.99
CA ARG A 363 27.02 8.09 7.13
C ARG A 363 26.67 7.46 5.77
N GLY A 364 26.44 8.30 4.76
CA GLY A 364 26.10 7.84 3.41
C GLY A 364 25.84 8.98 2.45
N ALA A 365 25.16 8.71 1.34
CA ALA A 365 24.76 9.66 0.33
C ALA A 365 23.55 10.53 0.74
N ASP A 366 22.91 10.22 1.87
CA ASP A 366 21.72 10.94 2.35
C ASP A 366 22.08 12.31 2.91
N LEU A 367 21.17 13.29 2.73
CA LEU A 367 21.35 14.64 3.20
C LEU A 367 20.99 14.77 4.69
N PHE A 368 21.74 15.61 5.39
CA PHE A 368 21.35 16.11 6.71
C PHE A 368 20.26 17.16 6.53
N SER A 369 19.00 16.75 6.63
CA SER A 369 17.87 17.60 6.27
C SER A 369 17.16 18.20 7.47
N TYR A 370 16.58 19.39 7.31
CA TYR A 370 15.77 20.05 8.32
C TYR A 370 14.65 20.90 7.74
N SER A 371 13.58 21.04 8.51
CA SER A 371 12.42 21.84 8.17
C SER A 371 12.08 22.84 9.26
N VAL A 372 11.74 24.09 8.90
CA VAL A 372 11.27 25.12 9.82
C VAL A 372 9.78 25.34 9.59
N ILE A 373 8.99 25.02 10.62
CA ILE A 373 7.53 24.96 10.55
C ILE A 373 6.91 25.77 11.67
N SER A 374 5.90 26.56 11.36
CA SER A 374 5.07 27.21 12.37
C SER A 374 3.60 26.89 12.21
N THR A 375 2.80 27.10 13.26
CA THR A 375 1.35 26.90 13.24
C THR A 375 0.60 28.20 13.51
N VAL A 376 -0.51 28.38 12.79
CA VAL A 376 -1.52 29.41 13.05
C VAL A 376 -2.89 28.81 12.79
N SER A 377 -3.79 28.82 13.79
CA SER A 377 -5.16 28.36 13.64
C SER A 377 -5.28 26.95 13.01
N GLY A 378 -4.42 26.04 13.42
CA GLY A 378 -4.42 24.64 12.96
C GLY A 378 -3.90 24.41 11.54
N ARG A 379 -3.30 25.42 10.89
CA ARG A 379 -2.56 25.31 9.64
C ARG A 379 -1.07 25.32 9.87
N PHE A 380 -0.33 24.70 8.96
CA PHE A 380 1.13 24.55 9.02
C PHE A 380 1.78 25.46 7.97
N PHE A 381 2.62 26.38 8.42
CA PHE A 381 3.34 27.33 7.60
C PHE A 381 4.80 26.91 7.52
N ILE A 382 5.21 26.47 6.34
CA ILE A 382 6.56 25.96 6.09
C ILE A 382 7.43 27.13 5.65
N HIS A 383 8.35 27.55 6.50
CA HIS A 383 9.24 28.68 6.23
C HIS A 383 10.47 28.28 5.43
N LYS A 384 10.99 27.08 5.67
CA LYS A 384 12.19 26.53 5.05
C LYS A 384 12.18 25.01 5.10
N VAL A 385 12.67 24.39 4.05
CA VAL A 385 13.11 22.99 4.02
C VAL A 385 14.45 22.97 3.33
N ASP A 386 15.46 22.40 3.97
CA ASP A 386 16.83 22.40 3.45
C ASP A 386 17.52 21.06 3.68
N GLY A 387 18.44 20.71 2.79
CA GLY A 387 19.30 19.54 2.86
C GLY A 387 20.77 19.97 2.73
N LEU A 388 21.61 19.46 3.61
CA LEU A 388 23.00 19.81 3.74
C LEU A 388 23.87 18.56 3.54
N GLU A 389 24.86 18.65 2.67
CA GLU A 389 25.90 17.63 2.52
C GLU A 389 26.88 17.67 3.70
N GLY A 390 27.56 16.57 3.96
CA GLY A 390 28.61 16.52 5.01
C GLY A 390 28.09 16.24 6.44
N GLY A 391 26.83 15.84 6.59
CA GLY A 391 26.28 15.35 7.87
C GLY A 391 26.39 16.36 9.01
N TYR A 392 26.95 15.93 10.16
CA TYR A 392 27.00 16.71 11.42
C TYR A 392 28.21 17.65 11.49
N SER A 393 28.65 18.26 10.39
CA SER A 393 29.76 19.20 10.39
C SER A 393 29.45 20.42 11.26
N ASP A 394 30.48 21.07 11.85
CA ASP A 394 30.32 22.28 12.65
C ASP A 394 29.64 23.41 11.85
N GLU A 395 29.86 23.45 10.52
CA GLU A 395 29.25 24.40 9.61
C GLU A 395 27.74 24.18 9.49
N ASN A 396 27.32 22.93 9.24
CA ASN A 396 25.90 22.55 9.14
C ASN A 396 25.14 22.80 10.44
N LEU A 397 25.73 22.38 11.55
CA LEU A 397 25.13 22.63 12.88
C LEU A 397 25.06 24.13 13.22
N THR A 398 26.08 24.90 12.81
CA THR A 398 26.09 26.37 12.93
C THR A 398 24.96 27.00 12.11
N GLN A 399 24.75 26.54 10.87
CA GLN A 399 23.65 26.99 10.01
C GLN A 399 22.29 26.73 10.65
N ILE A 400 22.07 25.54 11.22
CA ILE A 400 20.83 25.18 11.91
C ILE A 400 20.56 26.12 13.09
N ILE A 401 21.56 26.39 13.93
CA ILE A 401 21.36 27.29 15.09
C ILE A 401 21.14 28.75 14.65
N ARG A 402 21.79 29.20 13.57
CA ARG A 402 21.50 30.52 12.96
C ARG A 402 20.06 30.60 12.47
N ASP A 403 19.56 29.54 11.83
CA ASP A 403 18.16 29.48 11.38
C ASP A 403 17.20 29.40 12.58
N CYS A 404 17.53 28.66 13.64
CA CYS A 404 16.76 28.70 14.89
C CYS A 404 16.62 30.13 15.42
N LYS A 405 17.71 30.91 15.46
CA LYS A 405 17.71 32.29 15.88
C LYS A 405 16.88 33.20 14.96
N LYS A 406 17.09 33.06 13.63
CA LYS A 406 16.38 33.84 12.61
C LYS A 406 14.88 33.61 12.64
N PHE A 407 14.45 32.37 12.74
CA PHE A 407 13.04 31.97 12.74
C PHE A 407 12.43 31.91 14.15
N LYS A 408 13.17 32.33 15.20
CA LYS A 408 12.74 32.29 16.61
C LYS A 408 12.15 30.93 16.99
N VAL A 409 12.83 29.87 16.60
CA VAL A 409 12.46 28.48 16.89
C VAL A 409 12.41 28.27 18.39
N ARG A 410 11.38 27.59 18.87
CA ARG A 410 11.21 27.26 20.30
C ARG A 410 11.69 25.88 20.65
N VAL A 411 11.51 24.93 19.73
CA VAL A 411 11.90 23.53 19.92
C VAL A 411 12.57 23.03 18.66
N VAL A 412 13.70 22.36 18.82
CA VAL A 412 14.33 21.54 17.78
C VAL A 412 13.91 20.09 18.04
N VAL A 413 13.25 19.47 17.07
CA VAL A 413 12.79 18.08 17.11
C VAL A 413 13.74 17.24 16.29
N ILE A 414 14.32 16.20 16.86
CA ILE A 414 15.31 15.35 16.19
C ILE A 414 14.80 13.91 16.15
N GLU A 415 14.85 13.24 14.99
CA GLU A 415 14.65 11.80 14.94
C GLU A 415 15.86 11.07 15.52
N ASP A 416 15.64 10.30 16.59
CA ASP A 416 16.70 9.65 17.37
C ASP A 416 16.69 8.13 17.19
N ASN A 417 16.60 7.69 15.95
CA ASN A 417 16.68 6.26 15.61
C ASN A 417 18.13 5.76 15.45
N PHE A 418 19.08 6.68 15.22
CA PHE A 418 20.51 6.38 15.04
C PHE A 418 21.37 7.37 15.80
N GLY A 419 21.97 6.94 16.89
CA GLY A 419 23.06 7.69 17.51
C GLY A 419 22.82 8.24 18.91
N ASP A 420 21.85 7.73 19.67
CA ASP A 420 21.67 7.98 21.12
C ASP A 420 21.89 9.44 21.58
N GLY A 421 21.31 10.42 20.85
CA GLY A 421 21.39 11.83 21.22
C GLY A 421 22.68 12.58 20.81
N ILE A 422 23.51 11.99 19.96
CA ILE A 422 24.78 12.61 19.50
C ILE A 422 24.53 13.96 18.85
N VAL A 423 23.55 14.07 17.93
CA VAL A 423 23.24 15.33 17.22
C VAL A 423 22.81 16.41 18.21
N GLY A 424 21.96 16.05 19.18
CA GLY A 424 21.56 16.96 20.26
C GLY A 424 22.75 17.49 21.07
N ALA A 425 23.68 16.61 21.44
CA ALA A 425 24.86 16.98 22.18
C ALA A 425 25.81 17.94 21.39
N LEU A 426 25.95 17.68 20.08
CA LEU A 426 26.72 18.55 19.19
C LEU A 426 26.06 19.93 19.03
N LEU A 427 24.74 19.97 18.86
CA LEU A 427 23.99 21.23 18.78
C LEU A 427 24.14 22.07 20.05
N TYR A 428 24.15 21.46 21.24
CA TYR A 428 24.38 22.19 22.48
C TYR A 428 25.75 22.92 22.50
N LYS A 429 26.82 22.30 22.00
CA LYS A 429 28.14 22.93 21.87
C LYS A 429 28.12 24.16 20.95
N ILE A 430 27.39 24.06 19.84
CA ILE A 430 27.25 25.17 18.88
C ILE A 430 26.38 26.29 19.46
N MET A 431 25.32 25.95 20.21
CA MET A 431 24.48 26.94 20.92
C MET A 431 25.30 27.81 21.89
N GLU A 432 26.26 27.22 22.56
CA GLU A 432 27.17 27.99 23.46
C GLU A 432 28.04 28.94 22.65
N LYS A 433 28.64 28.48 21.53
CA LYS A 433 29.46 29.33 20.65
C LYS A 433 28.68 30.51 20.06
N ILE A 434 27.39 30.35 19.74
CA ILE A 434 26.54 31.36 19.10
C ILE A 434 25.80 32.22 20.13
N ASN A 435 25.86 31.87 21.41
CA ASN A 435 25.08 32.46 22.49
C ASN A 435 23.57 32.52 22.18
N TYR A 436 23.02 31.39 21.75
CA TYR A 436 21.60 31.21 21.51
C TYR A 436 21.16 29.83 22.01
N ARG A 437 20.06 29.79 22.75
CA ARG A 437 19.53 28.55 23.34
C ARG A 437 18.15 28.24 22.78
N VAL A 438 17.94 26.99 22.45
CA VAL A 438 16.65 26.42 22.02
C VAL A 438 16.47 25.06 22.70
N HIS A 439 15.24 24.69 23.00
CA HIS A 439 14.94 23.35 23.55
C HIS A 439 15.12 22.28 22.49
N ILE A 440 15.72 21.15 22.84
CA ILE A 440 15.88 19.99 21.95
C ILE A 440 15.04 18.85 22.48
N GLU A 441 14.23 18.23 21.61
CA GLU A 441 13.41 17.06 21.92
C GLU A 441 13.71 15.94 20.91
N GLY A 442 14.10 14.75 21.39
CA GLY A 442 14.30 13.55 20.59
C GLY A 442 13.00 12.77 20.45
N ILE A 443 12.71 12.28 19.24
CA ILE A 443 11.56 11.41 18.98
C ILE A 443 12.04 10.10 18.37
N LYS A 444 11.34 8.98 18.68
CA LYS A 444 11.61 7.67 18.09
C LYS A 444 10.46 7.27 17.19
N ASN A 445 10.78 6.88 15.96
CA ASN A 445 9.82 6.35 14.99
C ASN A 445 10.09 4.86 14.74
N THR A 446 9.05 4.02 14.90
CA THR A 446 9.14 2.55 14.75
C THR A 446 8.35 2.03 13.53
N LYS A 447 7.61 2.89 12.84
CA LYS A 447 6.80 2.53 11.68
C LYS A 447 7.61 2.60 10.38
N ASN A 448 7.10 1.94 9.33
CA ASN A 448 7.65 2.09 7.98
C ASN A 448 7.65 3.57 7.56
N LYS A 449 8.77 4.07 7.08
CA LYS A 449 9.02 5.48 6.77
C LYS A 449 8.01 6.03 5.74
N ILE A 450 7.89 5.38 4.59
CA ILE A 450 6.98 5.80 3.51
C ILE A 450 5.51 5.79 3.97
N GLU A 451 5.08 4.74 4.67
CA GLU A 451 3.71 4.65 5.20
C GLU A 451 3.43 5.76 6.22
N ARG A 452 4.41 6.13 7.02
CA ARG A 452 4.35 7.22 7.99
C ARG A 452 4.21 8.58 7.29
N ILE A 453 5.06 8.86 6.31
CA ILE A 453 5.03 10.09 5.52
C ILE A 453 3.65 10.27 4.87
N ILE A 454 3.15 9.25 4.18
CA ILE A 454 1.86 9.33 3.51
C ILE A 454 0.71 9.52 4.52
N THR A 455 0.65 8.71 5.57
CA THR A 455 -0.44 8.80 6.56
C THR A 455 -0.47 10.13 7.31
N THR A 456 0.67 10.79 7.48
CA THR A 456 0.77 12.11 8.13
C THR A 456 0.44 13.24 7.16
N LEU A 457 1.03 13.24 5.96
CA LEU A 457 0.99 14.39 5.06
C LEU A 457 -0.24 14.38 4.13
N GLU A 458 -0.63 13.24 3.54
CA GLU A 458 -1.73 13.16 2.57
C GLU A 458 -3.03 13.83 3.08
N PRO A 459 -3.53 13.57 4.30
CA PRO A 459 -4.75 14.21 4.77
C PRO A 459 -4.63 15.74 4.89
N LEU A 460 -3.44 16.23 5.25
CA LEU A 460 -3.21 17.66 5.44
C LEU A 460 -3.00 18.39 4.11
N PHE A 461 -2.39 17.73 3.13
CA PHE A 461 -2.34 18.18 1.74
C PHE A 461 -3.75 18.32 1.17
N ASN A 462 -4.54 17.24 1.19
CA ASN A 462 -5.92 17.21 0.70
C ASN A 462 -6.85 18.24 1.37
N GLN A 463 -6.55 18.65 2.60
CA GLN A 463 -7.28 19.69 3.34
C GLN A 463 -6.72 21.10 3.13
N HIS A 464 -5.69 21.27 2.28
CA HIS A 464 -5.00 22.54 2.05
C HIS A 464 -4.51 23.20 3.36
N ARG A 465 -4.08 22.37 4.32
CA ARG A 465 -3.60 22.86 5.63
C ARG A 465 -2.11 23.13 5.65
N ILE A 466 -1.37 22.73 4.61
CA ILE A 466 0.07 22.97 4.45
C ILE A 466 0.24 24.15 3.50
N ILE A 467 0.93 25.18 3.96
CA ILE A 467 1.21 26.41 3.23
C ILE A 467 2.72 26.60 3.13
N PHE A 468 3.25 26.62 1.92
CA PHE A 468 4.67 26.85 1.66
C PHE A 468 4.95 28.34 1.47
N HIS A 469 5.98 28.82 2.16
CA HIS A 469 6.62 30.07 1.76
C HIS A 469 7.33 29.87 0.41
N GLU A 470 7.28 30.86 -0.50
CA GLU A 470 7.96 30.76 -1.82
C GLU A 470 9.47 30.44 -1.70
N ARG A 471 10.09 30.71 -0.57
CA ARG A 471 11.48 30.33 -0.27
C ARG A 471 11.69 28.82 -0.30
N VAL A 472 10.72 28.02 0.15
CA VAL A 472 10.80 26.55 0.13
C VAL A 472 11.02 26.05 -1.32
N ILE A 473 10.36 26.69 -2.29
CA ILE A 473 10.55 26.35 -3.71
C ILE A 473 11.97 26.71 -4.16
N LYS A 474 12.49 27.88 -3.73
CA LYS A 474 13.85 28.30 -4.08
C LYS A 474 14.91 27.38 -3.46
N ASP A 475 14.73 26.99 -2.20
CA ASP A 475 15.63 26.05 -1.52
C ASP A 475 15.58 24.68 -2.20
N SER A 476 14.40 24.18 -2.59
CA SER A 476 14.25 22.94 -3.34
C SER A 476 14.89 22.99 -4.73
N ASN A 477 14.73 24.10 -5.48
CA ASN A 477 15.36 24.27 -6.77
C ASN A 477 16.90 24.30 -6.66
N ARG A 478 17.43 24.94 -5.60
CA ARG A 478 18.87 24.96 -5.32
C ARG A 478 19.40 23.54 -5.07
N ILE A 479 18.72 22.76 -4.24
CA ILE A 479 19.11 21.36 -3.98
C ILE A 479 19.07 20.54 -5.28
N TYR A 480 18.03 20.73 -6.10
CA TYR A 480 17.89 20.09 -7.40
C TYR A 480 19.08 20.37 -8.34
N GLU A 481 19.58 21.62 -8.33
CA GLU A 481 20.68 22.07 -9.21
C GLU A 481 22.06 21.70 -8.67
N ASP A 482 22.28 21.92 -7.37
CA ASP A 482 23.61 21.85 -6.76
C ASP A 482 23.96 20.44 -6.27
N ILE A 483 22.97 19.62 -5.86
CA ILE A 483 23.19 18.34 -5.21
C ILE A 483 22.67 17.19 -6.07
N GLY A 484 21.39 17.23 -6.47
CA GLY A 484 20.78 16.19 -7.29
C GLY A 484 19.26 16.30 -7.30
N ILE A 485 18.67 15.78 -8.37
CA ILE A 485 17.23 15.84 -8.64
C ILE A 485 16.44 15.17 -7.50
N GLU A 486 16.85 13.96 -7.12
CA GLU A 486 16.20 13.08 -6.16
C GLU A 486 16.26 13.59 -4.70
N HIS A 487 17.19 14.50 -4.41
CA HIS A 487 17.33 15.11 -3.09
C HIS A 487 16.38 16.30 -2.87
N SER A 488 15.78 16.85 -3.93
CA SER A 488 14.93 18.03 -3.82
C SER A 488 13.55 17.70 -3.23
N LEU A 489 13.06 18.54 -2.33
CA LEU A 489 11.74 18.35 -1.69
C LEU A 489 10.62 18.19 -2.72
N ILE A 490 10.63 19.00 -3.77
CA ILE A 490 9.57 18.99 -4.79
C ILE A 490 9.57 17.68 -5.56
N TYR A 491 10.73 17.14 -5.91
CA TYR A 491 10.83 15.82 -6.52
C TYR A 491 10.30 14.74 -5.56
N GLN A 492 10.72 14.76 -4.31
CA GLN A 492 10.28 13.80 -3.30
C GLN A 492 8.76 13.84 -3.09
N ILE A 493 8.13 15.03 -3.07
CA ILE A 493 6.67 15.17 -3.02
C ILE A 493 6.02 14.58 -4.29
N SER A 494 6.52 14.96 -5.47
CA SER A 494 5.90 14.62 -6.75
C SER A 494 6.04 13.13 -7.10
N TYR A 495 7.14 12.50 -6.71
CA TYR A 495 7.46 11.11 -7.07
C TYR A 495 7.32 10.11 -5.92
N LEU A 496 6.85 10.54 -4.73
CA LEU A 496 6.51 9.61 -3.65
C LEU A 496 5.36 8.69 -4.10
N GLU A 497 5.71 7.44 -4.35
CA GLU A 497 4.75 6.43 -4.81
C GLU A 497 4.25 5.58 -3.64
N LEU A 498 2.95 5.31 -3.61
CA LEU A 498 2.38 4.43 -2.62
C LEU A 498 2.88 2.98 -2.79
N GLY A 499 3.62 2.50 -1.79
CA GLY A 499 4.26 1.17 -1.84
C GLY A 499 5.53 1.14 -2.70
N GLY A 500 5.98 2.29 -3.23
CA GLY A 500 7.28 2.49 -3.86
C GLY A 500 8.37 2.74 -2.81
N GLU A 501 9.59 2.94 -3.29
CA GLU A 501 10.73 3.43 -2.52
C GLU A 501 11.26 4.65 -3.26
N LEU A 502 11.43 5.77 -2.56
CA LEU A 502 12.24 6.88 -3.05
C LEU A 502 13.71 6.51 -2.78
N GLU A 503 14.59 6.87 -3.68
CA GLU A 503 16.03 6.70 -3.49
C GLU A 503 16.52 7.57 -2.33
N HIS A 504 16.01 8.80 -2.27
CA HIS A 504 16.22 9.75 -1.18
C HIS A 504 14.88 10.36 -0.76
N ASP A 505 14.64 10.49 0.54
CA ASP A 505 13.40 11.02 1.12
C ASP A 505 13.64 12.01 2.27
N ASP A 506 14.90 12.41 2.47
CA ASP A 506 15.38 13.17 3.64
C ASP A 506 14.61 14.47 3.87
N CYS A 507 14.45 15.32 2.83
CA CYS A 507 13.73 16.58 2.93
C CYS A 507 12.26 16.38 3.30
N LEU A 508 11.63 15.37 2.72
CA LEU A 508 10.24 15.04 2.97
C LEU A 508 10.05 14.44 4.37
N ASP A 509 11.01 13.65 4.84
CA ASP A 509 10.97 13.06 6.19
C ASP A 509 11.16 14.13 7.27
N SER A 510 12.12 15.05 7.11
CA SER A 510 12.27 16.18 8.04
C SER A 510 10.99 17.02 8.15
N LEU A 511 10.26 17.19 7.02
CA LEU A 511 8.96 17.89 6.99
C LEU A 511 7.89 17.09 7.74
N GLU A 512 7.80 15.77 7.52
CA GLU A 512 6.84 14.89 8.18
C GLU A 512 7.04 14.87 9.71
N ILE A 513 8.28 14.70 10.16
CA ILE A 513 8.66 14.70 11.57
C ILE A 513 8.10 15.95 12.27
N GLY A 514 8.32 17.11 11.66
CA GLY A 514 7.88 18.38 12.23
C GLY A 514 6.36 18.55 12.21
N ILE A 515 5.70 18.20 11.13
CA ILE A 515 4.23 18.27 11.02
C ILE A 515 3.56 17.32 11.99
N LYS A 516 4.05 16.10 12.12
CA LYS A 516 3.54 15.11 13.08
C LYS A 516 3.66 15.60 14.52
N TYR A 517 4.84 16.10 14.89
CA TYR A 517 5.06 16.66 16.22
C TYR A 517 4.06 17.79 16.54
N LEU A 518 3.88 18.73 15.61
CA LEU A 518 2.93 19.84 15.79
C LEU A 518 1.47 19.37 15.78
N SER A 519 1.12 18.37 14.99
CA SER A 519 -0.24 17.80 14.95
C SER A 519 -0.58 17.14 16.29
N ASP A 520 0.35 16.38 16.86
CA ASP A 520 0.20 15.76 18.18
C ASP A 520 0.09 16.82 19.28
N PHE A 521 0.86 17.90 19.17
CA PHE A 521 0.82 19.03 20.09
C PHE A 521 -0.54 19.76 20.06
N ILE A 522 -1.07 20.04 18.86
CA ILE A 522 -2.37 20.69 18.68
C ILE A 522 -3.51 19.80 19.18
N SER A 523 -3.47 18.49 18.88
CA SER A 523 -4.54 17.54 19.22
C SER A 523 -4.71 17.32 20.73
N ARG A 524 -3.65 17.51 21.52
CA ARG A 524 -3.72 17.36 22.99
C ARG A 524 -4.48 18.47 23.69
N GLY A 525 -5.02 19.48 22.98
CA GLY A 525 -5.84 20.55 23.54
C GLY A 525 -5.13 21.47 24.53
N THR A 526 -3.81 21.36 24.64
CA THR A 526 -2.98 21.98 25.65
C THR A 526 -2.18 23.18 25.13
N ALA A 527 -2.40 23.58 23.88
CA ALA A 527 -1.59 24.58 23.19
C ALA A 527 -1.33 25.87 24.01
N LYS A 528 -2.32 26.41 24.70
CA LYS A 528 -2.12 27.60 25.56
C LYS A 528 -1.45 27.28 26.90
N HIS A 529 -1.72 26.13 27.48
CA HIS A 529 -1.21 25.78 28.82
C HIS A 529 0.24 25.23 28.76
N GLU A 530 0.58 24.42 27.76
CA GLU A 530 1.92 23.87 27.56
C GLU A 530 2.90 24.91 26.99
N ILE A 531 2.45 25.81 26.10
CA ILE A 531 3.28 26.96 25.68
C ILE A 531 3.69 27.80 26.89
N SER A 532 2.78 28.00 27.84
CA SER A 532 3.11 28.74 29.07
C SER A 532 3.99 27.95 30.02
N SER A 533 3.89 26.61 30.04
CA SER A 533 4.74 25.73 30.85
C SER A 533 6.13 25.54 30.24
N LEU A 534 6.23 25.34 28.91
CA LEU A 534 7.51 25.31 28.20
C LEU A 534 8.25 26.65 28.29
N ASN A 535 7.56 27.78 28.18
CA ASN A 535 8.17 29.09 28.37
C ASN A 535 8.70 29.25 29.80
N ARG A 536 7.97 28.76 30.81
CA ARG A 536 8.46 28.76 32.21
C ARG A 536 9.65 27.82 32.38
N GLU A 537 9.64 26.66 31.76
CA GLU A 537 10.74 25.67 31.79
C GLU A 537 12.00 26.21 31.11
N ILE A 538 11.88 26.83 29.92
CA ILE A 538 12.98 27.46 29.19
C ILE A 538 13.58 28.63 30.04
N ILE A 539 12.71 29.43 30.66
CA ILE A 539 13.15 30.53 31.54
C ILE A 539 13.80 29.99 32.82
N ARG A 540 13.25 28.93 33.44
CA ARG A 540 13.80 28.27 34.62
C ARG A 540 15.16 27.63 34.33
N GLN A 541 15.29 26.88 33.28
CA GLN A 541 16.56 26.26 32.87
C GLN A 541 17.59 27.30 32.43
N GLY A 542 17.15 28.44 31.89
CA GLY A 542 18.01 29.59 31.60
C GLY A 542 18.53 30.30 32.87
N LYS A 543 17.75 30.29 33.97
CA LYS A 543 18.15 30.88 35.27
C LYS A 543 18.96 29.93 36.15
N GLU A 544 18.64 28.63 36.14
CA GLU A 544 19.32 27.63 36.99
C GLU A 544 20.69 27.21 36.47
N LYS A 545 21.00 27.43 35.20
CA LYS A 545 22.24 26.99 34.55
C LYS A 545 23.27 28.08 34.27
N GLY A 546 23.21 29.16 34.99
CA GLY A 546 24.37 30.08 35.11
C GLY A 546 25.59 29.47 35.79
N ALA A 547 25.53 28.22 36.26
CA ALA A 547 26.60 27.65 37.09
C ALA A 547 26.82 26.13 36.98
N ASN A 548 26.21 25.34 36.12
CA ASN A 548 26.68 23.96 35.89
C ASN A 548 26.05 23.32 34.68
N ILE A 549 26.87 22.97 33.69
CA ILE A 549 26.52 22.25 32.48
C ILE A 549 26.67 20.75 32.74
N GLY A 550 25.63 20.15 33.25
CA GLY A 550 25.47 18.69 33.31
C GLY A 550 24.38 18.22 32.31
N TYR A 551 24.59 17.10 31.69
CA TYR A 551 23.77 16.40 30.71
C TYR A 551 22.28 16.14 31.09
N ARG A 552 21.53 17.12 31.53
CA ARG A 552 20.11 16.99 31.92
C ARG A 552 19.24 17.95 31.14
N GLY A 553 18.83 17.54 29.95
CA GLY A 553 17.94 18.35 29.11
C GLY A 553 17.40 17.72 27.85
N VAL A 554 17.65 16.44 27.63
CA VAL A 554 16.99 15.68 26.56
C VAL A 554 15.87 14.84 27.20
N THR A 555 14.63 15.22 26.97
CA THR A 555 13.47 14.43 27.44
C THR A 555 13.06 13.50 26.33
N PHE A 556 13.27 12.20 26.52
CA PHE A 556 12.78 11.18 25.60
C PHE A 556 11.34 10.84 25.97
N LYS A 557 10.39 11.02 25.04
CA LYS A 557 9.06 10.43 25.16
C LYS A 557 9.04 9.05 24.51
N ARG A 558 8.64 8.06 25.28
CA ARG A 558 8.40 6.68 24.85
C ARG A 558 7.13 6.55 23.99
#